data_e16c6f04557c420600c32b86850e0e81
#
_entry.id   e16c6f04557c420600c32b86850e0e81
#
_cell.length_a   1.000
_cell.length_b   1.000
_cell.length_c   1.000
_cell.angle_alpha   90.00
_cell.angle_beta   90.00
_cell.angle_gamma   90.00
#
_symmetry.space_group_name_H-M   'P 1'
#
loop_
_entity.id
_entity.type
_entity.pdbx_description
1 polymer ?
#
loop_
_entity_poly.entity_id
_entity_poly.type
_entity_poly.pdbx_seq_one_letter_code
_entity_poly.pdbx_strand_id
1 'polypeptide(L)'
;TWKPSSRGILIDDLDPTSLTSEHVETLKTMLSNVQYVPAKASLAEKGNCLFEPEVFFVNSNFPLGTDIPTISQANQTALYRRFYGFHFRISRDVQDAHGQLDPGKINEDRNRREPLYYLTIDLHVRNDVKPIAHLTYFEYISFLSYVIKSNRTEFENRVRDGKMPVMEPSDSVGHGVMCRLCR
;
A
#
# COMPACT_ATOMS: atom_id res chain seq x y z
N THR A 1 -4.77 14.17 11.88
CA THR A 1 -6.20 13.99 12.28
C THR A 1 -6.96 13.48 11.08
N TRP A 2 -7.49 12.26 11.19
CA TRP A 2 -8.33 11.67 10.15
C TRP A 2 -9.64 12.44 10.00
N LYS A 3 -10.08 12.68 8.75
CA LYS A 3 -11.39 13.27 8.44
C LYS A 3 -12.25 12.23 7.71
N PRO A 4 -13.59 12.22 7.93
CA PRO A 4 -14.50 11.30 7.23
C PRO A 4 -14.42 11.39 5.70
N SER A 5 -14.00 12.53 5.17
CA SER A 5 -13.84 12.78 3.73
C SER A 5 -12.49 12.35 3.15
N SER A 6 -11.60 11.76 3.96
CA SER A 6 -10.30 11.33 3.49
C SER A 6 -10.44 10.09 2.60
N ARG A 7 -10.06 10.22 1.32
CA ARG A 7 -10.11 9.12 0.35
C ARG A 7 -8.85 8.26 0.35
N GLY A 8 -7.75 8.80 0.83
CA GLY A 8 -6.48 8.07 0.93
C GLY A 8 -5.88 8.20 2.32
N ILE A 9 -5.19 7.17 2.75
CA ILE A 9 -4.43 7.13 3.99
C ILE A 9 -2.98 6.82 3.65
N LEU A 10 -2.09 7.61 4.20
CA LEU A 10 -0.65 7.37 4.18
C LEU A 10 -0.21 6.94 5.58
N ILE A 11 0.40 5.78 5.65
CA ILE A 11 1.15 5.31 6.81
C ILE A 11 2.62 5.42 6.42
N ASP A 12 3.32 6.35 7.04
CA ASP A 12 4.73 6.60 6.76
C ASP A 12 5.62 5.82 7.72
N ASP A 13 6.74 5.34 7.20
CA ASP A 13 7.81 4.65 7.93
C ASP A 13 7.33 3.45 8.77
N LEU A 14 6.46 2.62 8.19
CA LEU A 14 6.00 1.40 8.87
C LEU A 14 7.17 0.45 9.12
N ASP A 15 7.44 0.15 10.39
CA ASP A 15 8.36 -0.89 10.80
C ASP A 15 7.61 -2.18 11.17
N PRO A 16 7.63 -3.23 10.33
CA PRO A 16 6.96 -4.49 10.62
C PRO A 16 7.45 -5.16 11.91
N THR A 17 8.71 -4.95 12.29
CA THR A 17 9.31 -5.61 13.47
C THR A 17 8.78 -5.04 14.79
N SER A 18 8.22 -3.83 14.77
CA SER A 18 7.65 -3.15 15.91
C SER A 18 6.12 -3.36 16.05
N LEU A 19 5.48 -4.01 15.06
CA LEU A 19 4.04 -4.22 15.10
C LEU A 19 3.63 -5.23 16.17
N THR A 20 2.60 -4.87 16.95
CA THR A 20 1.94 -5.79 17.88
C THR A 20 0.83 -6.55 17.20
N SER A 21 0.35 -7.64 17.82
CA SER A 21 -0.83 -8.37 17.34
C SER A 21 -2.06 -7.47 17.18
N GLU A 22 -2.25 -6.50 18.09
CA GLU A 22 -3.36 -5.54 18.02
C GLU A 22 -3.21 -4.61 16.80
N HIS A 23 -2.01 -4.12 16.53
CA HIS A 23 -1.73 -3.30 15.34
C HIS A 23 -2.06 -4.06 14.06
N VAL A 24 -1.66 -5.33 13.98
CA VAL A 24 -1.91 -6.17 12.81
C VAL A 24 -3.40 -6.44 12.62
N GLU A 25 -4.15 -6.76 13.67
CA GLU A 25 -5.59 -6.96 13.57
C GLU A 25 -6.32 -5.67 13.17
N THR A 26 -5.88 -4.52 13.69
CA THR A 26 -6.39 -3.21 13.30
C THR A 26 -6.13 -2.95 11.81
N LEU A 27 -4.91 -3.17 11.31
CA LEU A 27 -4.58 -3.01 9.89
C LEU A 27 -5.40 -3.96 9.02
N LYS A 28 -5.54 -5.22 9.40
CA LYS A 28 -6.37 -6.21 8.68
C LYS A 28 -7.82 -5.77 8.58
N THR A 29 -8.36 -5.22 9.66
CA THR A 29 -9.74 -4.72 9.70
C THR A 29 -9.91 -3.49 8.81
N MET A 30 -8.98 -2.53 8.90
CA MET A 30 -8.96 -1.33 8.05
C MET A 30 -8.86 -1.66 6.56
N LEU A 31 -8.08 -2.69 6.21
CA LEU A 31 -7.85 -3.14 4.84
C LEU A 31 -8.88 -4.17 4.36
N SER A 32 -9.85 -4.52 5.19
CA SER A 32 -10.92 -5.44 4.82
C SER A 32 -12.14 -4.67 4.32
N ASN A 33 -13.07 -5.40 3.69
CA ASN A 33 -14.36 -4.84 3.30
C ASN A 33 -15.36 -4.75 4.47
N VAL A 34 -14.88 -4.93 5.70
CA VAL A 34 -15.69 -4.78 6.91
C VAL A 34 -15.67 -3.33 7.33
N GLN A 35 -16.83 -2.82 7.69
CA GLN A 35 -16.96 -1.48 8.22
C GLN A 35 -16.10 -1.31 9.48
N TYR A 36 -15.17 -0.36 9.44
CA TYR A 36 -14.30 -0.03 10.55
C TYR A 36 -14.70 1.32 11.15
N VAL A 37 -14.93 1.33 12.44
CA VAL A 37 -15.22 2.55 13.21
C VAL A 37 -13.98 2.85 14.06
N PRO A 38 -13.21 3.90 13.73
CA PRO A 38 -12.04 4.28 14.52
C PRO A 38 -12.42 4.62 15.96
N ALA A 39 -11.59 4.23 16.90
CA ALA A 39 -11.71 4.69 18.27
C ALA A 39 -11.42 6.21 18.31
N LYS A 40 -12.42 7.00 18.72
CA LYS A 40 -12.28 8.44 18.87
C LYS A 40 -12.37 8.84 20.34
N ALA A 41 -11.64 9.90 20.69
CA ALA A 41 -11.63 10.43 22.06
C ALA A 41 -12.97 11.05 22.47
N SER A 42 -13.71 11.63 21.51
CA SER A 42 -15.02 12.24 21.78
C SER A 42 -16.14 11.23 21.73
N LEU A 43 -16.93 11.15 22.80
CA LEU A 43 -18.13 10.33 22.87
C LEU A 43 -19.19 10.68 21.80
N ALA A 44 -19.32 11.97 21.46
CA ALA A 44 -20.26 12.44 20.46
C ALA A 44 -19.91 11.99 19.03
N GLU A 45 -18.64 11.65 18.80
CA GLU A 45 -18.14 11.19 17.49
C GLU A 45 -18.00 9.68 17.40
N LYS A 46 -18.12 8.97 18.54
CA LYS A 46 -18.06 7.50 18.56
C LYS A 46 -19.25 6.91 17.78
N GLY A 47 -18.95 6.07 16.83
CA GLY A 47 -19.97 5.40 16.01
C GLY A 47 -20.51 6.20 14.84
N ASN A 48 -20.23 7.51 14.77
CA ASN A 48 -20.78 8.38 13.71
C ASN A 48 -19.80 8.62 12.54
N CYS A 49 -18.59 8.11 12.62
CA CYS A 49 -17.59 8.24 11.57
C CYS A 49 -17.24 6.87 11.02
N LEU A 50 -17.64 6.64 9.79
CA LEU A 50 -17.22 5.48 9.02
C LEU A 50 -15.84 5.75 8.44
N PHE A 51 -15.02 4.70 8.45
CA PHE A 51 -13.71 4.72 7.85
C PHE A 51 -13.79 3.98 6.52
N GLU A 52 -13.80 4.74 5.43
CA GLU A 52 -14.00 4.23 4.08
C GLU A 52 -12.96 4.81 3.11
N PRO A 53 -11.66 4.59 3.33
CA PRO A 53 -10.65 5.04 2.40
C PRO A 53 -10.66 4.20 1.13
N GLU A 54 -10.51 4.85 -0.02
CA GLU A 54 -10.38 4.20 -1.31
C GLU A 54 -9.01 3.53 -1.48
N VAL A 55 -7.99 4.05 -0.79
CA VAL A 55 -6.61 3.57 -0.91
C VAL A 55 -5.80 3.79 0.37
N PHE A 56 -4.94 2.82 0.66
CA PHE A 56 -3.90 2.91 1.67
C PHE A 56 -2.54 2.92 0.99
N PHE A 57 -1.73 3.92 1.30
CA PHE A 57 -0.32 3.94 0.99
C PHE A 57 0.46 3.66 2.27
N VAL A 58 1.37 2.71 2.18
CA VAL A 58 2.27 2.38 3.28
C VAL A 58 3.69 2.52 2.76
N ASN A 59 4.45 3.41 3.37
CA ASN A 59 5.89 3.53 3.13
C ASN A 59 6.65 2.75 4.20
N SER A 60 7.68 2.02 3.79
CA SER A 60 8.48 1.20 4.70
C SER A 60 9.90 1.02 4.16
N ASN A 61 10.88 1.04 5.05
CA ASN A 61 12.26 0.68 4.75
C ASN A 61 12.48 -0.84 4.67
N PHE A 62 11.46 -1.62 4.97
CA PHE A 62 11.49 -3.09 4.96
C PHE A 62 10.80 -3.65 3.72
N PRO A 63 11.27 -4.78 3.16
CA PRO A 63 10.59 -5.43 2.04
C PRO A 63 9.20 -5.94 2.45
N LEU A 64 8.29 -6.01 1.47
CA LEU A 64 7.01 -6.70 1.67
C LEU A 64 7.29 -8.14 2.08
N GLY A 65 6.60 -8.62 3.11
CA GLY A 65 6.80 -9.97 3.66
C GLY A 65 7.87 -10.06 4.75
N THR A 66 8.43 -8.94 5.21
CA THR A 66 9.31 -8.93 6.38
C THR A 66 8.60 -9.56 7.59
N ASP A 67 9.31 -10.42 8.31
CA ASP A 67 8.75 -11.12 9.46
C ASP A 67 8.25 -10.17 10.56
N ILE A 68 7.09 -10.47 11.10
CA ILE A 68 6.48 -9.75 12.23
C ILE A 68 6.53 -10.69 13.45
N PRO A 69 7.50 -10.53 14.34
CA PRO A 69 7.79 -11.52 15.39
C PRO A 69 6.63 -11.81 16.35
N THR A 70 5.70 -10.88 16.46
CA THR A 70 4.59 -10.93 17.45
C THR A 70 3.38 -11.72 16.99
N ILE A 71 3.36 -12.18 15.71
CA ILE A 71 2.19 -12.87 15.15
C ILE A 71 2.56 -14.14 14.39
N SER A 72 1.59 -15.02 14.24
CA SER A 72 1.77 -16.27 13.49
C SER A 72 1.97 -16.02 12.01
N GLN A 73 2.68 -16.93 11.33
CA GLN A 73 2.89 -16.89 9.88
C GLN A 73 1.58 -16.81 9.08
N ALA A 74 0.53 -17.47 9.55
CA ALA A 74 -0.78 -17.40 8.91
C ALA A 74 -1.36 -15.97 8.94
N ASN A 75 -1.22 -15.28 10.06
CA ASN A 75 -1.66 -13.89 10.21
C ASN A 75 -0.80 -12.92 9.37
N GLN A 76 0.50 -13.15 9.28
CA GLN A 76 1.37 -12.39 8.40
C GLN A 76 0.95 -12.53 6.94
N THR A 77 0.75 -13.77 6.48
CA THR A 77 0.28 -14.06 5.12
C THR A 77 -1.06 -13.39 4.85
N ALA A 78 -2.00 -13.45 5.83
CA ALA A 78 -3.30 -12.80 5.71
C ALA A 78 -3.21 -11.27 5.64
N LEU A 79 -2.23 -10.65 6.28
CA LEU A 79 -1.96 -9.22 6.17
C LEU A 79 -1.34 -8.88 4.81
N TYR A 80 -0.22 -9.52 4.47
CA TYR A 80 0.59 -9.15 3.31
C TYR A 80 -0.11 -9.41 1.97
N ARG A 81 -1.00 -10.40 1.87
CA ARG A 81 -1.81 -10.63 0.66
C ARG A 81 -2.74 -9.45 0.29
N ARG A 82 -2.92 -8.49 1.20
CA ARG A 82 -3.73 -7.29 1.01
C ARG A 82 -2.95 -6.12 0.41
N PHE A 83 -1.66 -6.30 0.17
CA PHE A 83 -0.79 -5.26 -0.36
C PHE A 83 -0.23 -5.63 -1.73
N TYR A 84 -0.08 -4.62 -2.57
CA TYR A 84 0.88 -4.60 -3.65
C TYR A 84 2.16 -3.96 -3.13
N GLY A 85 3.29 -4.65 -3.27
CA GLY A 85 4.59 -4.13 -2.90
C GLY A 85 5.28 -3.49 -4.10
N PHE A 86 5.82 -2.30 -3.91
CA PHE A 86 6.64 -1.63 -4.92
C PHE A 86 8.02 -1.37 -4.34
N HIS A 87 9.02 -1.96 -4.97
CA HIS A 87 10.40 -1.76 -4.61
C HIS A 87 11.07 -0.87 -5.65
N PHE A 88 11.44 0.34 -5.25
CA PHE A 88 12.11 1.30 -6.11
C PHE A 88 13.61 1.07 -6.06
N ARG A 89 14.22 0.87 -7.23
CA ARG A 89 15.65 0.71 -7.37
C ARG A 89 16.21 1.79 -8.28
N ILE A 90 17.32 2.40 -7.88
CA ILE A 90 18.02 3.39 -8.66
C ILE A 90 18.90 2.67 -9.69
N SER A 91 18.87 3.12 -10.95
CA SER A 91 19.73 2.60 -12.01
C SER A 91 21.20 2.88 -11.70
N ARG A 92 22.08 1.93 -11.99
CA ARG A 92 23.51 2.03 -11.65
C ARG A 92 24.24 3.20 -12.32
N ASP A 93 23.78 3.61 -13.49
CA ASP A 93 24.35 4.71 -14.26
C ASP A 93 24.20 6.08 -13.59
N VAL A 94 23.24 6.22 -12.68
CA VAL A 94 23.01 7.45 -11.92
C VAL A 94 23.36 7.30 -10.42
N GLN A 95 24.02 6.23 -10.04
CA GLN A 95 24.48 6.04 -8.66
C GLN A 95 25.86 6.68 -8.45
N ASP A 96 26.09 7.15 -7.22
CA ASP A 96 27.43 7.50 -6.72
C ASP A 96 28.24 6.26 -6.31
N ALA A 97 29.41 6.48 -5.73
CA ALA A 97 30.30 5.41 -5.24
C ALA A 97 29.69 4.62 -4.06
N HIS A 98 28.68 5.14 -3.40
CA HIS A 98 27.97 4.52 -2.27
C HIS A 98 26.64 3.86 -2.69
N GLY A 99 26.32 3.86 -3.99
CA GLY A 99 25.06 3.32 -4.52
C GLY A 99 23.84 4.23 -4.31
N GLN A 100 24.05 5.49 -3.91
CA GLN A 100 23.00 6.48 -3.77
C GLN A 100 22.80 7.26 -5.06
N LEU A 101 21.64 7.92 -5.19
CA LEU A 101 21.36 8.76 -6.33
C LEU A 101 22.35 9.94 -6.40
N ASP A 102 23.04 10.05 -7.53
CA ASP A 102 23.86 11.21 -7.87
C ASP A 102 23.08 12.17 -8.78
N PRO A 103 22.55 13.29 -8.26
CA PRO A 103 21.78 14.23 -9.07
C PRO A 103 22.53 14.76 -10.28
N GLY A 104 23.88 14.86 -10.21
CA GLY A 104 24.72 15.34 -11.29
C GLY A 104 24.77 14.38 -12.50
N LYS A 105 24.39 13.14 -12.33
CA LYS A 105 24.30 12.14 -13.41
C LYS A 105 22.95 12.05 -14.08
N ILE A 106 21.95 12.76 -13.56
CA ILE A 106 20.60 12.75 -14.14
C ILE A 106 20.61 13.60 -15.42
N ASN A 107 20.22 12.98 -16.54
CA ASN A 107 19.98 13.72 -17.76
C ASN A 107 18.62 14.42 -17.69
N GLU A 108 18.62 15.73 -17.49
CA GLU A 108 17.39 16.50 -17.31
C GLU A 108 16.46 16.49 -18.54
N ASP A 109 17.01 16.51 -19.75
CA ASP A 109 16.20 16.48 -20.97
C ASP A 109 15.51 15.12 -21.15
N ARG A 110 16.18 14.05 -20.76
CA ARG A 110 15.54 12.73 -20.70
C ARG A 110 14.50 12.69 -19.59
N ASN A 111 14.80 13.20 -18.41
CA ASN A 111 13.87 13.18 -17.28
C ASN A 111 12.60 14.00 -17.52
N ARG A 112 12.66 15.07 -18.35
CA ARG A 112 11.47 15.81 -18.79
C ARG A 112 10.55 15.00 -19.69
N ARG A 113 11.11 14.13 -20.54
CA ARG A 113 10.35 13.25 -21.44
C ARG A 113 9.91 11.95 -20.81
N GLU A 114 10.76 11.38 -19.98
CA GLU A 114 10.58 10.12 -19.26
C GLU A 114 10.82 10.37 -17.77
N PRO A 115 9.84 10.89 -17.02
CA PRO A 115 9.99 11.17 -15.59
C PRO A 115 10.49 9.97 -14.83
N LEU A 116 11.48 10.17 -13.95
CA LEU A 116 12.08 9.14 -13.13
C LEU A 116 12.62 7.93 -13.91
N TYR A 117 13.10 8.16 -15.17
CA TYR A 117 13.64 7.13 -16.07
C TYR A 117 14.76 6.30 -15.41
N TYR A 118 15.38 6.85 -14.41
CA TYR A 118 16.47 6.24 -13.64
C TYR A 118 15.98 5.32 -12.52
N LEU A 119 14.67 5.18 -12.32
CA LEU A 119 14.08 4.23 -11.39
C LEU A 119 13.54 3.01 -12.12
N THR A 120 13.84 1.85 -11.55
CA THR A 120 13.15 0.61 -11.84
C THR A 120 12.23 0.28 -10.67
N ILE A 121 10.98 0.00 -10.94
CA ILE A 121 9.96 -0.26 -9.92
C ILE A 121 9.57 -1.73 -10.02
N ASP A 122 9.97 -2.52 -9.05
CA ASP A 122 9.63 -3.93 -8.99
C ASP A 122 8.28 -4.11 -8.29
N LEU A 123 7.33 -4.71 -9.00
CA LEU A 123 6.02 -5.03 -8.44
C LEU A 123 6.04 -6.42 -7.80
N HIS A 124 5.69 -6.48 -6.54
CA HIS A 124 5.52 -7.70 -5.76
C HIS A 124 4.06 -7.88 -5.35
N VAL A 125 3.58 -9.10 -5.32
CA VAL A 125 2.26 -9.47 -4.82
C VAL A 125 2.40 -10.52 -3.73
N ARG A 126 1.57 -10.42 -2.72
CA ARG A 126 1.63 -11.35 -1.56
C ARG A 126 3.02 -11.27 -0.90
N ASN A 127 3.59 -12.43 -0.58
CA ASN A 127 4.94 -12.54 0.02
C ASN A 127 5.98 -13.05 -0.97
N ASP A 128 5.71 -12.91 -2.26
CA ASP A 128 6.62 -13.45 -3.26
C ASP A 128 7.95 -12.67 -3.25
N VAL A 129 9.04 -13.40 -3.09
CA VAL A 129 10.39 -12.83 -3.08
C VAL A 129 10.75 -12.25 -4.45
N LYS A 130 10.24 -12.89 -5.53
CA LYS A 130 10.50 -12.43 -6.89
C LYS A 130 9.43 -11.43 -7.33
N PRO A 131 9.83 -10.33 -7.99
CA PRO A 131 8.88 -9.43 -8.59
C PRO A 131 8.11 -10.13 -9.71
N ILE A 132 6.83 -9.83 -9.85
CA ILE A 132 6.00 -10.31 -10.95
C ILE A 132 6.15 -9.44 -12.20
N ALA A 133 6.58 -8.20 -12.04
CA ALA A 133 6.84 -7.26 -13.13
C ALA A 133 7.89 -6.22 -12.72
N HIS A 134 8.55 -5.67 -13.74
CA HIS A 134 9.40 -4.49 -13.64
C HIS A 134 8.69 -3.35 -14.38
N LEU A 135 8.40 -2.26 -13.67
CA LEU A 135 7.61 -1.16 -14.20
C LEU A 135 8.47 0.08 -14.40
N THR A 136 8.19 0.81 -15.45
CA THR A 136 8.56 2.21 -15.59
C THR A 136 7.66 3.08 -14.71
N TYR A 137 8.04 4.34 -14.51
CA TYR A 137 7.20 5.27 -13.74
C TYR A 137 5.78 5.42 -14.32
N PHE A 138 5.64 5.48 -15.64
CA PHE A 138 4.31 5.60 -16.27
C PHE A 138 3.46 4.34 -16.10
N GLU A 139 4.06 3.17 -16.21
CA GLU A 139 3.36 1.89 -15.97
C GLU A 139 2.94 1.78 -14.50
N TYR A 140 3.79 2.22 -13.57
CA TYR A 140 3.45 2.29 -12.15
C TYR A 140 2.23 3.19 -11.88
N ILE A 141 2.22 4.42 -12.42
CA ILE A 141 1.09 5.34 -12.27
C ILE A 141 -0.19 4.78 -12.92
N SER A 142 -0.05 4.14 -14.08
CA SER A 142 -1.17 3.49 -14.78
C SER A 142 -1.73 2.33 -13.97
N PHE A 143 -0.86 1.52 -13.38
CA PHE A 143 -1.26 0.41 -12.50
C PHE A 143 -1.99 0.92 -11.25
N LEU A 144 -1.46 1.94 -10.57
CA LEU A 144 -2.14 2.54 -9.41
C LEU A 144 -3.52 3.08 -9.77
N SER A 145 -3.60 3.79 -10.91
CA SER A 145 -4.87 4.33 -11.40
C SER A 145 -5.89 3.23 -11.71
N TYR A 146 -5.43 2.12 -12.29
CA TYR A 146 -6.27 0.95 -12.54
C TYR A 146 -6.78 0.33 -11.24
N VAL A 147 -5.90 0.08 -10.26
CA VAL A 147 -6.28 -0.53 -8.97
C VAL A 147 -7.30 0.34 -8.23
N ILE A 148 -7.06 1.65 -8.14
CA ILE A 148 -7.97 2.58 -7.48
C ILE A 148 -9.34 2.60 -8.15
N LYS A 149 -9.39 2.68 -9.49
CA LYS A 149 -10.65 2.67 -10.24
C LYS A 149 -11.39 1.35 -10.10
N SER A 150 -10.67 0.23 -10.15
CA SER A 150 -11.25 -1.11 -10.01
C SER A 150 -11.90 -1.29 -8.63
N ASN A 151 -11.18 -0.93 -7.57
CA ASN A 151 -11.69 -1.00 -6.20
C ASN A 151 -12.94 -0.12 -6.02
N ARG A 152 -12.93 1.09 -6.57
CA ARG A 152 -14.07 2.01 -6.49
C ARG A 152 -15.29 1.45 -7.21
N THR A 153 -15.12 0.92 -8.42
CA THR A 153 -16.22 0.32 -9.18
C THR A 153 -16.78 -0.90 -8.45
N GLU A 154 -15.94 -1.72 -7.86
CA GLU A 154 -16.39 -2.87 -7.07
C GLU A 154 -17.20 -2.43 -5.84
N PHE A 155 -16.73 -1.41 -5.11
CA PHE A 155 -17.45 -0.85 -3.98
C PHE A 155 -18.82 -0.28 -4.40
N GLU A 156 -18.87 0.54 -5.45
CA GLU A 156 -20.11 1.12 -5.97
C GLU A 156 -21.12 0.05 -6.41
N ASN A 157 -20.63 -1.04 -7.03
CA ASN A 157 -21.46 -2.16 -7.42
C ASN A 157 -22.06 -2.89 -6.20
N ARG A 158 -21.27 -3.12 -5.15
CA ARG A 158 -21.74 -3.76 -3.91
C ARG A 158 -22.81 -2.93 -3.21
N VAL A 159 -22.62 -1.60 -3.15
CA VAL A 159 -23.60 -0.68 -2.56
C VAL A 159 -24.90 -0.71 -3.37
N ARG A 160 -24.81 -0.66 -4.71
CA ARG A 160 -25.98 -0.68 -5.59
C ARG A 160 -26.77 -1.98 -5.52
N ASP A 161 -26.06 -3.12 -5.41
CA ASP A 161 -26.70 -4.43 -5.34
C ASP A 161 -27.34 -4.74 -3.99
N GLY A 162 -27.31 -3.80 -3.03
CA GLY A 162 -27.84 -3.98 -1.67
C GLY A 162 -27.11 -5.09 -0.88
N LYS A 163 -26.02 -5.58 -1.42
CA LYS A 163 -25.13 -6.51 -0.73
C LYS A 163 -24.27 -5.72 0.23
N MET A 164 -24.86 -5.33 1.37
CA MET A 164 -24.05 -5.05 2.55
C MET A 164 -23.04 -6.21 2.68
N PRO A 165 -21.77 -5.92 2.92
CA PRO A 165 -20.79 -6.98 3.01
C PRO A 165 -21.20 -7.96 4.11
N VAL A 166 -21.82 -9.07 3.70
CA VAL A 166 -21.96 -10.22 4.57
C VAL A 166 -20.55 -10.66 4.89
N MET A 167 -20.26 -10.86 6.17
CA MET A 167 -18.95 -11.29 6.68
C MET A 167 -18.63 -12.71 6.19
N GLU A 168 -18.54 -12.91 4.89
CA GLU A 168 -17.83 -14.08 4.38
C GLU A 168 -16.36 -13.69 4.21
N PRO A 169 -15.41 -14.55 4.58
CA PRO A 169 -14.01 -14.36 4.29
C PRO A 169 -13.80 -14.53 2.79
N SER A 170 -14.36 -13.60 1.99
CA SER A 170 -14.18 -13.61 0.56
C SER A 170 -12.81 -13.01 0.24
N ASP A 171 -12.18 -13.59 -0.76
CA ASP A 171 -10.88 -13.20 -1.31
C ASP A 171 -10.85 -11.80 -1.96
N SER A 172 -11.90 -11.02 -1.80
CA SER A 172 -11.99 -9.65 -2.27
C SER A 172 -11.27 -8.70 -1.33
N VAL A 173 -10.07 -8.46 -1.67
CA VAL A 173 -9.06 -7.77 -0.89
C VAL A 173 -9.10 -6.28 -1.19
N GLY A 174 -9.28 -5.45 -0.18
CA GLY A 174 -8.84 -4.06 -0.25
C GLY A 174 -7.31 -4.07 -0.44
N HIS A 175 -6.82 -3.47 -1.50
CA HIS A 175 -5.40 -3.50 -1.80
C HIS A 175 -4.72 -2.25 -1.26
N GLY A 176 -3.87 -2.44 -0.27
CA GLY A 176 -2.91 -1.44 0.15
C GLY A 176 -1.69 -1.45 -0.78
N VAL A 177 -1.08 -0.32 -0.95
CA VAL A 177 0.19 -0.17 -1.68
C VAL A 177 1.30 0.02 -0.67
N MET A 178 2.26 -0.91 -0.65
CA MET A 178 3.47 -0.77 0.16
C MET A 178 4.63 -0.37 -0.75
N CYS A 179 5.25 0.74 -0.45
CA CYS A 179 6.40 1.28 -1.17
C CYS A 179 7.66 1.18 -0.29
N ARG A 180 8.74 0.68 -0.85
CA ARG A 180 10.08 0.75 -0.27
C ARG A 180 10.92 1.75 -1.03
N LEU A 181 11.35 2.80 -0.36
CA LEU A 181 12.43 3.64 -0.85
C LEU A 181 13.75 2.94 -0.54
N CYS A 182 14.49 2.59 -1.58
CA CYS A 182 15.85 2.08 -1.41
C CYS A 182 16.77 3.21 -0.93
N ARG A 183 17.42 2.99 0.19
CA ARG A 183 18.63 3.74 0.55
C ARG A 183 19.80 3.26 -0.29
#